data_a8aaf55ad3d58f878aa71b4fbc873050
#
_entry.id   a8aaf55ad3d58f878aa71b4fbc873050
#
_cell.length_a   1.000
_cell.length_b   1.000
_cell.length_c   1.000
_cell.angle_alpha   90.00
_cell.angle_beta   90.00
_cell.angle_gamma   90.00
#
_symmetry.space_group_name_H-M   'P 1'
#
loop_
_entity.id
_entity.type
_entity.pdbx_description
1 polymer ?
#
loop_
_entity_poly.entity_id
_entity_poly.type
_entity_poly.pdbx_seq_one_letter_code
_entity_poly.pdbx_strand_id
1 'polypeptide(L)'
;MKWLPVFAALAQASALNVGPDYAHPLEDLDKDLPFSQPVTFAHLEWQRCLAASHDTPLDIAILGFPYDTSTSYRPGARFGPRGIRAGSSREKKGRSYNTVWGVDPFEQGLSIVDCGDIPLTPFDAAHAFKQMEQGYRQVLYHETNKTTGWEHPRIISLGGDHSIVLPILRSLKTVYGPISVIHLDSHLDTWDPYEGYTGIASEQSAITHGTFFWHASREGCINKGASVHGGLRTKLFGPKDYEIDEKVVGFHRIEAHEIDEIGMEGIIKRTLDVVGDNPVYLSIDIDVLDPSIAPATGTPESGGWTTRELKRYIKGLEKLNLVGADVVEVSPPYDSAAETTSVAAADLIIDILAAMAKNRDGLPKKDGEAKDEL
;
A
#
# COMPACT_ATOMS: atom_id res chain seq x y z
N MET A 1 -10.16 -63.20 -1.09
CA MET A 1 -10.28 -61.74 -1.36
C MET A 1 -9.72 -61.02 -0.15
N LYS A 2 -8.49 -60.49 -0.28
CA LYS A 2 -7.82 -59.73 0.79
C LYS A 2 -8.04 -58.22 0.50
N TRP A 3 -8.66 -57.52 1.43
CA TRP A 3 -8.81 -56.08 1.38
C TRP A 3 -7.48 -55.44 1.80
N LEU A 4 -6.91 -54.62 0.93
CA LEU A 4 -5.77 -53.76 1.23
C LEU A 4 -6.31 -52.48 1.93
N PRO A 5 -5.70 -52.01 3.00
CA PRO A 5 -6.08 -50.73 3.57
C PRO A 5 -5.55 -49.58 2.68
N VAL A 6 -6.46 -48.70 2.30
CA VAL A 6 -6.12 -47.42 1.69
C VAL A 6 -5.46 -46.55 2.77
N PHE A 7 -4.16 -46.36 2.67
CA PHE A 7 -3.46 -45.35 3.46
C PHE A 7 -3.94 -43.97 3.00
N ALA A 8 -4.79 -43.36 3.77
CA ALA A 8 -5.02 -41.96 3.68
C ALA A 8 -3.72 -41.22 4.11
N ALA A 9 -2.99 -40.71 3.16
CA ALA A 9 -1.93 -39.76 3.43
C ALA A 9 -2.59 -38.50 3.98
N LEU A 10 -2.58 -38.35 5.31
CA LEU A 10 -2.83 -37.06 5.96
C LEU A 10 -1.68 -36.13 5.51
N ALA A 11 -1.96 -35.29 4.52
CA ALA A 11 -1.14 -34.13 4.26
C ALA A 11 -1.16 -33.30 5.55
N GLN A 12 -0.03 -33.27 6.26
CA GLN A 12 0.19 -32.31 7.30
C GLN A 12 0.19 -30.93 6.61
N ALA A 13 -0.94 -30.24 6.69
CA ALA A 13 -0.98 -28.84 6.34
C ALA A 13 -0.03 -28.15 7.33
N SER A 14 1.12 -27.69 6.83
CA SER A 14 1.99 -26.81 7.58
C SER A 14 1.16 -25.60 7.97
N ALA A 15 1.09 -25.31 9.26
CA ALA A 15 0.34 -24.15 9.74
C ALA A 15 0.92 -22.88 9.12
N LEU A 16 0.11 -22.16 8.35
CA LEU A 16 0.50 -20.88 7.79
C LEU A 16 0.75 -19.91 8.94
N ASN A 17 1.86 -19.18 8.89
CA ASN A 17 2.16 -18.15 9.88
C ASN A 17 1.43 -16.86 9.51
N VAL A 18 0.17 -16.77 9.90
CA VAL A 18 -0.70 -15.59 9.67
C VAL A 18 -0.86 -14.71 10.90
N GLY A 19 -0.04 -14.95 11.93
CA GLY A 19 -0.10 -14.24 13.20
C GLY A 19 -1.07 -14.84 14.22
N PRO A 20 -1.03 -14.37 15.46
CA PRO A 20 -1.76 -14.98 16.56
C PRO A 20 -3.30 -14.92 16.48
N ASP A 21 -3.81 -13.95 15.71
CA ASP A 21 -5.26 -13.74 15.60
C ASP A 21 -5.94 -14.63 14.55
N TYR A 22 -5.14 -15.38 13.76
CA TYR A 22 -5.65 -16.29 12.73
C TYR A 22 -5.41 -17.73 13.12
N ALA A 23 -6.33 -18.29 13.89
CA ALA A 23 -6.27 -19.69 14.33
C ALA A 23 -6.49 -20.69 13.18
N HIS A 24 -7.23 -20.28 12.16
CA HIS A 24 -7.52 -21.11 10.98
C HIS A 24 -7.42 -20.28 9.70
N PRO A 25 -6.53 -20.64 8.74
CA PRO A 25 -6.52 -20.04 7.42
C PRO A 25 -7.89 -20.17 6.74
N LEU A 26 -8.35 -19.09 6.11
CA LEU A 26 -9.66 -19.09 5.43
C LEU A 26 -9.63 -19.95 4.18
N GLU A 27 -8.48 -19.99 3.49
CA GLU A 27 -8.28 -20.73 2.25
C GLU A 27 -6.80 -20.97 2.00
N ASP A 28 -6.55 -21.83 1.02
CA ASP A 28 -5.23 -22.05 0.43
C ASP A 28 -4.91 -20.89 -0.50
N LEU A 29 -4.01 -20.00 -0.07
CA LEU A 29 -3.59 -18.81 -0.83
C LEU A 29 -2.47 -19.12 -1.84
N ASP A 30 -1.97 -20.35 -1.89
CA ASP A 30 -0.98 -20.80 -2.87
C ASP A 30 -1.65 -21.29 -4.16
N LYS A 31 -2.57 -20.50 -4.70
CA LYS A 31 -3.28 -20.77 -5.95
C LYS A 31 -3.00 -19.71 -6.99
N ASP A 32 -2.68 -20.16 -8.20
CA ASP A 32 -2.67 -19.28 -9.37
C ASP A 32 -4.10 -19.06 -9.87
N LEU A 33 -4.49 -17.79 -10.01
CA LEU A 33 -5.73 -17.44 -10.67
C LEU A 33 -5.46 -17.06 -12.15
N PRO A 34 -6.46 -17.17 -13.06
CA PRO A 34 -6.26 -16.89 -14.50
C PRO A 34 -5.73 -15.48 -14.82
N PHE A 35 -5.90 -14.53 -13.90
CA PHE A 35 -5.41 -13.15 -14.01
C PHE A 35 -4.13 -12.89 -13.20
N SER A 36 -3.66 -13.85 -12.40
CA SER A 36 -2.35 -13.84 -11.74
C SER A 36 -1.32 -14.34 -12.72
N GLN A 37 -0.48 -13.46 -13.26
CA GLN A 37 0.56 -13.83 -14.23
C GLN A 37 1.93 -13.52 -13.65
N PRO A 38 2.97 -14.27 -14.04
CA PRO A 38 4.33 -14.01 -13.58
C PRO A 38 5.00 -12.79 -14.26
N VAL A 39 4.23 -11.74 -14.56
CA VAL A 39 4.77 -10.44 -14.93
C VAL A 39 5.13 -9.73 -13.64
N THR A 40 6.42 -9.61 -13.37
CA THR A 40 6.91 -9.04 -12.12
C THR A 40 7.24 -7.57 -12.24
N PHE A 41 7.14 -6.84 -11.11
CA PHE A 41 7.55 -5.45 -11.01
C PHE A 41 9.06 -5.32 -11.24
N ALA A 42 9.48 -4.44 -12.15
CA ALA A 42 10.89 -4.14 -12.46
C ALA A 42 11.76 -5.41 -12.70
N HIS A 43 11.19 -6.46 -13.25
CA HIS A 43 11.83 -7.76 -13.47
C HIS A 43 12.40 -8.41 -12.20
N LEU A 44 11.82 -8.10 -11.03
CA LEU A 44 12.18 -8.74 -9.77
C LEU A 44 11.90 -10.24 -9.82
N GLU A 45 12.62 -10.99 -9.00
CA GLU A 45 12.34 -12.40 -8.81
C GLU A 45 10.91 -12.58 -8.26
N TRP A 46 10.16 -13.48 -8.90
CA TRP A 46 8.85 -13.86 -8.40
C TRP A 46 8.99 -14.96 -7.36
N GLN A 47 8.34 -14.78 -6.22
CA GLN A 47 8.30 -15.78 -5.17
C GLN A 47 6.87 -16.02 -4.70
N ARG A 48 6.54 -17.25 -4.34
CA ARG A 48 5.25 -17.61 -3.73
C ARG A 48 5.23 -17.26 -2.24
N CYS A 49 5.30 -15.96 -1.91
CA CYS A 49 5.33 -15.51 -0.52
C CYS A 49 4.09 -15.93 0.30
N LEU A 50 3.01 -16.32 -0.36
CA LEU A 50 1.78 -16.79 0.26
C LEU A 50 1.75 -18.31 0.47
N ALA A 51 2.80 -19.03 0.06
CA ALA A 51 2.91 -20.47 0.34
C ALA A 51 3.41 -20.72 1.77
N ALA A 52 3.14 -21.93 2.29
CA ALA A 52 3.38 -22.26 3.68
C ALA A 52 4.86 -22.43 4.08
N SER A 53 5.79 -22.54 3.14
CA SER A 53 7.21 -22.75 3.41
C SER A 53 8.07 -21.74 2.66
N HIS A 54 8.81 -20.93 3.40
CA HIS A 54 9.76 -19.97 2.85
C HIS A 54 11.06 -20.05 3.64
N ASP A 55 12.13 -20.42 2.94
CA ASP A 55 13.47 -20.55 3.52
C ASP A 55 14.34 -19.30 3.25
N THR A 56 13.82 -18.32 2.48
CA THR A 56 14.59 -17.14 2.07
C THR A 56 14.09 -15.89 2.81
N PRO A 57 14.98 -15.16 3.50
CA PRO A 57 14.62 -13.90 4.12
C PRO A 57 14.10 -12.89 3.10
N LEU A 58 13.11 -12.10 3.49
CA LEU A 58 12.41 -11.13 2.68
C LEU A 58 12.44 -9.76 3.37
N ASP A 59 13.05 -8.76 2.74
CA ASP A 59 13.12 -7.41 3.32
C ASP A 59 12.01 -6.50 2.78
N ILE A 60 11.78 -6.53 1.45
CA ILE A 60 10.71 -5.76 0.81
C ILE A 60 9.93 -6.68 -0.13
N ALA A 61 8.61 -6.69 0.03
CA ALA A 61 7.68 -7.40 -0.83
C ALA A 61 6.91 -6.43 -1.71
N ILE A 62 6.79 -6.76 -3.00
CA ILE A 62 5.78 -6.19 -3.90
C ILE A 62 4.60 -7.16 -3.91
N LEU A 63 3.40 -6.69 -3.53
CA LEU A 63 2.23 -7.55 -3.36
C LEU A 63 0.99 -6.92 -4.00
N GLY A 64 0.35 -7.62 -4.92
CA GLY A 64 -0.83 -7.12 -5.62
C GLY A 64 -2.15 -7.43 -4.92
N PHE A 65 -3.09 -6.48 -5.06
CA PHE A 65 -4.46 -6.55 -4.53
C PHE A 65 -5.47 -6.30 -5.67
N PRO A 66 -5.76 -7.30 -6.52
CA PRO A 66 -6.64 -7.14 -7.68
C PRO A 66 -8.13 -7.07 -7.29
N TYR A 67 -8.54 -5.96 -6.66
CA TYR A 67 -9.88 -5.74 -6.12
C TYR A 67 -10.38 -4.34 -6.45
N ASP A 68 -11.66 -4.21 -6.87
CA ASP A 68 -12.31 -2.92 -7.13
C ASP A 68 -13.85 -2.99 -6.95
N THR A 69 -14.30 -3.92 -6.13
CA THR A 69 -15.75 -4.10 -5.89
C THR A 69 -16.32 -2.98 -5.00
N SER A 70 -15.45 -2.21 -4.33
CA SER A 70 -15.82 -1.12 -3.42
C SER A 70 -15.77 0.28 -4.05
N THR A 71 -15.59 0.39 -5.38
CA THR A 71 -15.58 1.67 -6.10
C THR A 71 -16.96 2.25 -6.27
N SER A 72 -17.08 3.57 -6.22
CA SER A 72 -18.35 4.29 -6.35
C SER A 72 -18.69 4.74 -7.78
N TYR A 73 -17.70 4.78 -8.70
CA TYR A 73 -17.90 5.33 -10.05
C TYR A 73 -17.37 4.41 -11.15
N ARG A 74 -16.09 4.50 -11.53
CA ARG A 74 -15.52 3.73 -12.63
C ARG A 74 -14.77 2.51 -12.12
N PRO A 75 -15.22 1.26 -12.39
CA PRO A 75 -14.48 0.06 -12.04
C PRO A 75 -13.30 -0.14 -13.01
N GLY A 76 -12.30 -0.92 -12.58
CA GLY A 76 -11.12 -1.25 -13.40
C GLY A 76 -9.83 -1.28 -12.61
N ALA A 77 -9.83 -0.79 -11.37
CA ALA A 77 -8.66 -0.79 -10.51
C ALA A 77 -8.18 -2.21 -10.13
N ARG A 78 -9.03 -3.25 -10.24
CA ARG A 78 -8.60 -4.65 -10.10
C ARG A 78 -7.50 -5.07 -11.07
N PHE A 79 -7.33 -4.35 -12.16
CA PHE A 79 -6.26 -4.55 -13.15
C PHE A 79 -5.02 -3.68 -12.84
N GLY A 80 -5.08 -2.85 -11.80
CA GLY A 80 -4.00 -1.98 -11.37
C GLY A 80 -2.68 -2.70 -11.12
N PRO A 81 -2.64 -3.81 -10.35
CA PRO A 81 -1.40 -4.54 -10.10
C PRO A 81 -0.70 -4.96 -11.39
N ARG A 82 -1.44 -5.46 -12.37
CA ARG A 82 -0.91 -5.83 -13.69
C ARG A 82 -0.42 -4.61 -14.47
N GLY A 83 -1.19 -3.52 -14.47
CA GLY A 83 -0.81 -2.29 -15.17
C GLY A 83 0.46 -1.68 -14.61
N ILE A 84 0.56 -1.59 -13.29
CA ILE A 84 1.76 -1.07 -12.60
C ILE A 84 3.00 -1.91 -12.91
N ARG A 85 2.88 -3.26 -12.90
CA ARG A 85 3.97 -4.15 -13.30
C ARG A 85 4.38 -3.93 -14.75
N ALA A 86 3.42 -3.78 -15.67
CA ALA A 86 3.70 -3.45 -17.06
C ALA A 86 4.42 -2.10 -17.18
N GLY A 87 3.95 -1.08 -16.45
CA GLY A 87 4.56 0.25 -16.41
C GLY A 87 6.00 0.26 -15.91
N SER A 88 6.39 -0.72 -15.07
CA SER A 88 7.75 -0.86 -14.54
C SER A 88 8.75 -1.54 -15.48
N SER A 89 8.33 -1.95 -16.69
CA SER A 89 9.14 -2.80 -17.60
C SER A 89 10.48 -2.21 -18.03
N ARG A 90 10.68 -0.88 -17.91
CA ARG A 90 11.94 -0.22 -18.21
C ARG A 90 12.94 -0.24 -17.04
N GLU A 91 12.43 -0.49 -15.83
CA GLU A 91 13.22 -0.51 -14.61
C GLU A 91 13.74 -1.93 -14.34
N LYS A 92 14.96 -2.03 -13.86
CA LYS A 92 15.55 -3.29 -13.41
C LYS A 92 16.84 -3.06 -12.63
N LYS A 93 17.22 -4.02 -11.82
CA LYS A 93 18.49 -4.05 -11.11
C LYS A 93 19.67 -3.72 -12.05
N GLY A 94 20.53 -2.80 -11.62
CA GLY A 94 21.69 -2.32 -12.38
C GLY A 94 21.37 -1.34 -13.52
N ARG A 95 20.11 -0.89 -13.61
CA ARG A 95 19.66 0.16 -14.56
C ARG A 95 18.70 1.18 -13.97
N SER A 96 18.47 1.13 -12.67
CA SER A 96 17.53 2.01 -11.98
C SER A 96 18.23 2.99 -11.02
N TYR A 97 19.49 3.35 -11.35
CA TYR A 97 20.19 4.37 -10.58
C TYR A 97 19.48 5.72 -10.70
N ASN A 98 18.89 6.16 -9.61
CA ASN A 98 18.17 7.42 -9.54
C ASN A 98 19.09 8.54 -9.05
N THR A 99 19.37 9.52 -9.91
CA THR A 99 20.30 10.64 -9.61
C THR A 99 19.82 11.55 -8.48
N VAL A 100 18.49 11.65 -8.26
CA VAL A 100 17.90 12.44 -7.17
C VAL A 100 18.10 11.74 -5.82
N TRP A 101 18.00 10.41 -5.83
CA TRP A 101 18.20 9.58 -4.65
C TRP A 101 19.69 9.25 -4.42
N GLY A 102 20.50 9.23 -5.47
CA GLY A 102 21.90 8.82 -5.42
C GLY A 102 22.10 7.32 -5.25
N VAL A 103 21.08 6.52 -5.48
CA VAL A 103 21.11 5.05 -5.33
C VAL A 103 20.34 4.35 -6.46
N ASP A 104 20.70 3.10 -6.74
CA ASP A 104 19.82 2.11 -7.36
C ASP A 104 19.17 1.33 -6.21
N PRO A 105 17.83 1.40 -6.02
CA PRO A 105 17.19 0.78 -4.87
C PRO A 105 17.36 -0.75 -4.84
N PHE A 106 17.57 -1.38 -5.99
CA PHE A 106 17.75 -2.83 -6.11
C PHE A 106 19.18 -3.29 -5.79
N GLU A 107 20.13 -2.36 -5.63
CA GLU A 107 21.55 -2.66 -5.35
C GLU A 107 21.99 -2.27 -3.94
N GLN A 108 21.04 -2.06 -3.03
CA GLN A 108 21.33 -1.68 -1.63
C GLN A 108 21.49 -2.89 -0.68
N GLY A 109 21.58 -4.11 -1.21
CA GLY A 109 21.76 -5.34 -0.41
C GLY A 109 20.50 -5.81 0.31
N LEU A 110 19.33 -5.33 -0.10
CA LEU A 110 18.02 -5.79 0.38
C LEU A 110 17.50 -6.95 -0.48
N SER A 111 16.80 -7.89 0.16
CA SER A 111 16.01 -8.91 -0.52
C SER A 111 14.66 -8.30 -0.91
N ILE A 112 14.53 -7.91 -2.20
CA ILE A 112 13.31 -7.32 -2.76
C ILE A 112 12.73 -8.31 -3.77
N VAL A 113 11.49 -8.75 -3.57
CA VAL A 113 10.84 -9.74 -4.44
C VAL A 113 9.43 -9.30 -4.83
N ASP A 114 8.93 -9.82 -5.94
CA ASP A 114 7.52 -9.73 -6.30
C ASP A 114 6.80 -10.99 -5.83
N CYS A 115 5.88 -10.82 -4.89
CA CYS A 115 5.11 -11.90 -4.28
C CYS A 115 3.87 -12.32 -5.12
N GLY A 116 3.67 -11.70 -6.29
CA GLY A 116 2.44 -11.88 -7.06
C GLY A 116 1.24 -11.18 -6.42
N ASP A 117 0.06 -11.75 -6.64
CA ASP A 117 -1.20 -11.16 -6.18
C ASP A 117 -1.86 -12.05 -5.13
N ILE A 118 -2.56 -11.44 -4.17
CA ILE A 118 -3.48 -12.17 -3.28
C ILE A 118 -4.66 -12.66 -4.12
N PRO A 119 -5.04 -13.95 -4.05
CA PRO A 119 -6.19 -14.48 -4.76
C PRO A 119 -7.49 -14.02 -4.07
N LEU A 120 -8.10 -12.99 -4.62
CA LEU A 120 -9.29 -12.33 -4.06
C LEU A 120 -10.57 -12.73 -4.79
N THR A 121 -11.64 -13.03 -4.03
CA THR A 121 -12.96 -13.19 -4.62
C THR A 121 -13.55 -11.82 -5.00
N PRO A 122 -14.06 -11.64 -6.22
CA PRO A 122 -14.74 -10.40 -6.60
C PRO A 122 -16.23 -10.38 -6.23
N PHE A 123 -16.77 -11.47 -5.67
CA PHE A 123 -18.22 -11.67 -5.49
C PHE A 123 -18.70 -11.44 -4.07
N ASP A 124 -17.79 -11.44 -3.08
CA ASP A 124 -18.10 -11.28 -1.66
C ASP A 124 -17.07 -10.34 -1.03
N ALA A 125 -17.48 -9.10 -0.79
CA ALA A 125 -16.59 -8.08 -0.22
C ALA A 125 -16.09 -8.47 1.18
N ALA A 126 -16.97 -8.97 2.04
CA ALA A 126 -16.59 -9.34 3.41
C ALA A 126 -15.58 -10.48 3.42
N HIS A 127 -15.69 -11.43 2.48
CA HIS A 127 -14.73 -12.51 2.32
C HIS A 127 -13.42 -12.00 1.71
N ALA A 128 -13.49 -11.14 0.70
CA ALA A 128 -12.32 -10.53 0.08
C ALA A 128 -11.45 -9.75 1.08
N PHE A 129 -12.07 -8.96 1.97
CA PHE A 129 -11.34 -8.26 3.04
C PHE A 129 -10.59 -9.21 3.97
N LYS A 130 -11.19 -10.37 4.30
CA LYS A 130 -10.52 -11.39 5.11
C LYS A 130 -9.35 -12.04 4.35
N GLN A 131 -9.51 -12.32 3.04
CA GLN A 131 -8.44 -12.82 2.20
C GLN A 131 -7.27 -11.82 2.13
N MET A 132 -7.56 -10.52 1.97
CA MET A 132 -6.55 -9.46 1.96
C MET A 132 -5.79 -9.42 3.30
N GLU A 133 -6.50 -9.40 4.42
CA GLU A 133 -5.90 -9.37 5.74
C GLU A 133 -5.04 -10.60 6.00
N GLN A 134 -5.52 -11.79 5.66
CA GLN A 134 -4.77 -13.02 5.79
C GLN A 134 -3.51 -13.02 4.91
N GLY A 135 -3.65 -12.65 3.62
CA GLY A 135 -2.51 -12.63 2.69
C GLY A 135 -1.45 -11.61 3.09
N TYR A 136 -1.86 -10.40 3.49
CA TYR A 136 -0.92 -9.37 3.95
C TYR A 136 -0.18 -9.81 5.22
N ARG A 137 -0.89 -10.36 6.22
CA ARG A 137 -0.28 -10.88 7.44
C ARG A 137 0.70 -12.01 7.15
N GLN A 138 0.37 -12.91 6.22
CA GLN A 138 1.25 -14.00 5.86
C GLN A 138 2.60 -13.48 5.35
N VAL A 139 2.61 -12.44 4.52
CA VAL A 139 3.85 -11.78 4.07
C VAL A 139 4.50 -10.98 5.20
N LEU A 140 3.73 -10.27 6.02
CA LEU A 140 4.24 -9.45 7.12
C LEU A 140 5.01 -10.25 8.19
N TYR A 141 4.70 -11.53 8.35
CA TYR A 141 5.36 -12.41 9.33
C TYR A 141 6.49 -13.26 8.73
N HIS A 142 6.96 -12.97 7.50
CA HIS A 142 8.18 -13.57 6.98
C HIS A 142 9.40 -13.10 7.77
N GLU A 143 10.45 -13.92 7.77
CA GLU A 143 11.74 -13.51 8.31
C GLU A 143 12.41 -12.48 7.39
N THR A 144 13.02 -11.46 8.00
CA THR A 144 13.84 -10.46 7.32
C THR A 144 15.32 -10.81 7.43
N ASN A 145 16.17 -10.17 6.61
CA ASN A 145 17.60 -10.25 6.80
C ASN A 145 18.00 -9.59 8.12
N LYS A 146 18.75 -10.29 8.93
CA LYS A 146 19.25 -9.77 10.24
C LYS A 146 20.07 -8.50 10.12
N THR A 147 20.62 -8.24 8.93
CA THR A 147 21.44 -7.04 8.65
C THR A 147 20.63 -5.77 8.50
N THR A 148 19.31 -5.86 8.24
CA THR A 148 18.45 -4.69 8.08
C THR A 148 18.03 -4.07 9.41
N GLY A 149 18.02 -4.83 10.49
CA GLY A 149 17.44 -4.45 11.77
C GLY A 149 15.90 -4.34 11.76
N TRP A 150 15.26 -4.72 10.67
CA TRP A 150 13.80 -4.76 10.59
C TRP A 150 13.28 -6.08 11.17
N GLU A 151 12.24 -5.97 12.00
CA GLU A 151 11.58 -7.16 12.57
C GLU A 151 10.57 -7.78 11.59
N HIS A 152 10.04 -6.96 10.68
CA HIS A 152 9.05 -7.38 9.69
C HIS A 152 9.39 -6.82 8.30
N PRO A 153 9.07 -7.56 7.21
CA PRO A 153 9.20 -7.03 5.86
C PRO A 153 8.41 -5.74 5.66
N ARG A 154 8.93 -4.87 4.81
CA ARG A 154 8.19 -3.72 4.29
C ARG A 154 7.39 -4.18 3.07
N ILE A 155 6.11 -3.90 3.02
CA ILE A 155 5.26 -4.34 1.92
C ILE A 155 4.82 -3.11 1.13
N ILE A 156 5.08 -3.14 -0.18
CA ILE A 156 4.54 -2.18 -1.13
C ILE A 156 3.40 -2.86 -1.87
N SER A 157 2.19 -2.38 -1.63
CA SER A 157 0.97 -2.93 -2.19
C SER A 157 0.65 -2.28 -3.52
N LEU A 158 0.46 -3.09 -4.56
CA LEU A 158 -0.08 -2.65 -5.83
C LEU A 158 -1.60 -2.74 -5.76
N GLY A 159 -2.28 -1.61 -5.67
CA GLY A 159 -3.73 -1.56 -5.50
C GLY A 159 -4.47 -1.98 -6.76
N GLY A 160 -5.58 -2.34 -6.52
CA GLY A 160 -6.98 -2.23 -6.43
C GLY A 160 -7.53 -0.84 -6.06
N ASP A 161 -8.81 -0.85 -5.68
CA ASP A 161 -9.42 0.33 -5.12
C ASP A 161 -8.86 0.65 -3.73
N HIS A 162 -9.09 1.87 -3.24
CA HIS A 162 -8.46 2.36 -2.01
C HIS A 162 -8.91 1.63 -0.74
N SER A 163 -10.03 0.92 -0.76
CA SER A 163 -10.53 0.17 0.41
C SER A 163 -9.59 -0.94 0.89
N ILE A 164 -8.64 -1.38 0.04
CA ILE A 164 -7.62 -2.38 0.42
C ILE A 164 -6.76 -1.94 1.60
N VAL A 165 -6.69 -0.63 1.86
CA VAL A 165 -5.88 -0.08 2.97
C VAL A 165 -6.44 -0.47 4.34
N LEU A 166 -7.75 -0.69 4.48
CA LEU A 166 -8.33 -1.13 5.76
C LEU A 166 -7.75 -2.46 6.26
N PRO A 167 -7.77 -3.57 5.49
CA PRO A 167 -7.16 -4.83 5.92
C PRO A 167 -5.63 -4.72 6.11
N ILE A 168 -4.95 -3.84 5.35
CA ILE A 168 -3.52 -3.56 5.53
C ILE A 168 -3.28 -2.92 6.89
N LEU A 169 -4.00 -1.85 7.24
CA LEU A 169 -3.85 -1.16 8.53
C LEU A 169 -4.23 -2.07 9.72
N ARG A 170 -5.26 -2.91 9.57
CA ARG A 170 -5.58 -3.95 10.57
C ARG A 170 -4.40 -4.90 10.80
N SER A 171 -3.71 -5.27 9.74
CA SER A 171 -2.55 -6.16 9.81
C SER A 171 -1.34 -5.48 10.45
N LEU A 172 -1.00 -4.26 10.00
CA LEU A 172 0.12 -3.48 10.54
C LEU A 172 -0.07 -3.15 12.03
N LYS A 173 -1.31 -2.87 12.45
CA LYS A 173 -1.63 -2.64 13.86
C LYS A 173 -1.21 -3.79 14.77
N THR A 174 -1.21 -5.04 14.29
CA THR A 174 -0.84 -6.20 15.12
C THR A 174 0.63 -6.23 15.52
N VAL A 175 1.49 -5.52 14.79
CA VAL A 175 2.95 -5.50 15.02
C VAL A 175 3.49 -4.14 15.43
N TYR A 176 2.85 -3.05 14.99
CA TYR A 176 3.31 -1.68 15.27
C TYR A 176 2.38 -0.88 16.19
N GLY A 177 1.20 -1.40 16.52
CA GLY A 177 0.14 -0.61 17.15
C GLY A 177 -0.54 0.35 16.15
N PRO A 178 -1.19 1.43 16.62
CA PRO A 178 -1.76 2.45 15.73
C PRO A 178 -0.69 3.05 14.82
N ILE A 179 -1.02 3.22 13.53
CA ILE A 179 -0.10 3.69 12.48
C ILE A 179 -0.37 5.15 12.14
N SER A 180 0.67 5.95 11.98
CA SER A 180 0.57 7.25 11.33
C SER A 180 0.44 7.06 9.83
N VAL A 181 -0.57 7.67 9.21
CA VAL A 181 -0.85 7.54 7.79
C VAL A 181 -0.52 8.86 7.08
N ILE A 182 0.27 8.76 6.02
CA ILE A 182 0.37 9.80 5.00
C ILE A 182 -0.49 9.35 3.84
N HIS A 183 -1.59 10.03 3.63
CA HIS A 183 -2.59 9.76 2.61
C HIS A 183 -2.53 10.84 1.53
N LEU A 184 -2.14 10.48 0.33
CA LEU A 184 -2.05 11.38 -0.81
C LEU A 184 -3.17 11.05 -1.79
N ASP A 185 -4.12 11.97 -1.91
CA ASP A 185 -5.40 11.72 -2.59
C ASP A 185 -6.10 13.05 -2.92
N SER A 186 -6.96 13.03 -3.90
CA SER A 186 -7.91 14.10 -4.14
C SER A 186 -9.12 14.08 -3.18
N HIS A 187 -9.38 12.93 -2.54
CA HIS A 187 -10.53 12.66 -1.67
C HIS A 187 -10.13 12.52 -0.20
N LEU A 188 -11.13 12.57 0.70
CA LEU A 188 -10.92 12.38 2.13
C LEU A 188 -10.83 10.90 2.54
N ASP A 189 -11.68 10.08 1.97
CA ASP A 189 -11.86 8.66 2.29
C ASP A 189 -12.19 8.34 3.77
N THR A 190 -12.68 9.39 4.46
CA THR A 190 -13.05 9.38 5.87
C THR A 190 -14.54 9.56 6.10
N TRP A 191 -15.37 9.48 5.02
CA TRP A 191 -16.81 9.68 5.14
C TRP A 191 -17.46 8.63 6.05
N ASP A 192 -18.42 9.10 6.86
CA ASP A 192 -19.25 8.22 7.67
C ASP A 192 -20.20 7.42 6.76
N PRO A 193 -20.08 6.07 6.72
CA PRO A 193 -20.91 5.25 5.84
C PRO A 193 -22.39 5.28 6.21
N TYR A 194 -22.73 5.68 7.43
CA TYR A 194 -24.10 5.68 7.93
C TYR A 194 -24.78 7.07 7.83
N GLU A 195 -24.02 8.13 7.52
CA GLU A 195 -24.52 9.48 7.37
C GLU A 195 -24.55 9.96 5.92
N GLY A 196 -25.13 9.15 5.03
CA GLY A 196 -25.52 9.63 3.71
C GLY A 196 -24.59 9.31 2.55
N TYR A 197 -23.35 8.89 2.79
CA TYR A 197 -22.38 8.65 1.70
C TYR A 197 -22.81 7.50 0.77
N THR A 198 -23.18 6.34 1.30
CA THR A 198 -23.57 5.20 0.47
C THR A 198 -25.07 5.10 0.20
N GLY A 199 -25.90 5.77 1.01
CA GLY A 199 -27.35 5.68 0.96
C GLY A 199 -27.92 4.27 1.22
N ILE A 200 -27.10 3.33 1.70
CA ILE A 200 -27.42 1.89 1.82
C ILE A 200 -27.02 1.37 3.18
N ALA A 201 -27.91 0.59 3.77
CA ALA A 201 -27.78 0.06 5.13
C ALA A 201 -27.39 -1.42 5.16
N SER A 202 -26.28 -1.83 4.55
CA SER A 202 -25.74 -3.19 4.71
C SER A 202 -24.30 -3.14 5.23
N GLU A 203 -23.87 -4.14 5.97
CA GLU A 203 -22.48 -4.22 6.44
C GLU A 203 -21.47 -4.23 5.28
N GLN A 204 -21.81 -4.88 4.19
CA GLN A 204 -20.95 -4.95 3.00
C GLN A 204 -20.79 -3.60 2.31
N SER A 205 -21.87 -2.81 2.21
CA SER A 205 -21.85 -1.51 1.56
C SER A 205 -21.30 -0.39 2.46
N ALA A 206 -21.06 -0.66 3.73
CA ALA A 206 -20.47 0.29 4.65
C ALA A 206 -18.97 0.50 4.42
N ILE A 207 -18.27 -0.50 3.87
CA ILE A 207 -16.84 -0.41 3.57
C ILE A 207 -16.67 -0.17 2.07
N THR A 208 -16.27 1.04 1.71
CA THR A 208 -16.01 1.49 0.34
C THR A 208 -14.67 2.20 0.28
N HIS A 209 -14.21 2.53 -0.95
CA HIS A 209 -13.00 3.31 -1.12
C HIS A 209 -13.09 4.71 -0.46
N GLY A 210 -14.29 5.26 -0.24
CA GLY A 210 -14.46 6.54 0.45
C GLY A 210 -14.71 6.48 1.94
N THR A 211 -14.85 5.27 2.55
CA THR A 211 -15.25 5.14 3.97
C THR A 211 -14.26 4.34 4.81
N PHE A 212 -13.26 3.74 4.21
CA PHE A 212 -12.39 2.77 4.89
C PHE A 212 -11.56 3.39 6.03
N PHE A 213 -11.15 4.66 5.94
CA PHE A 213 -10.46 5.33 7.05
C PHE A 213 -11.38 5.61 8.24
N TRP A 214 -12.67 5.84 8.00
CA TRP A 214 -13.63 5.94 9.09
C TRP A 214 -13.63 4.64 9.91
N HIS A 215 -13.68 3.48 9.24
CA HIS A 215 -13.58 2.16 9.90
C HIS A 215 -12.23 1.97 10.58
N ALA A 216 -11.12 2.24 9.89
CA ALA A 216 -9.78 2.09 10.45
C ALA A 216 -9.57 2.91 11.73
N SER A 217 -10.10 4.14 11.76
CA SER A 217 -10.08 5.02 12.93
C SER A 217 -10.91 4.47 14.09
N ARG A 218 -12.13 3.97 13.80
CA ARG A 218 -13.01 3.38 14.81
C ARG A 218 -12.44 2.10 15.41
N GLU A 219 -11.70 1.35 14.62
CA GLU A 219 -10.99 0.15 15.04
C GLU A 219 -9.66 0.44 15.74
N GLY A 220 -9.25 1.72 15.84
CA GLY A 220 -7.99 2.13 16.47
C GLY A 220 -6.75 1.68 15.68
N CYS A 221 -6.85 1.62 14.35
CA CYS A 221 -5.73 1.31 13.47
C CYS A 221 -4.88 2.56 13.16
N ILE A 222 -5.46 3.76 13.27
CA ILE A 222 -4.84 5.03 12.91
C ILE A 222 -4.36 5.75 14.17
N ASN A 223 -3.16 6.33 14.09
CA ASN A 223 -2.63 7.24 15.10
C ASN A 223 -3.26 8.63 14.90
N LYS A 224 -4.32 8.88 15.66
CA LYS A 224 -5.11 10.12 15.55
C LYS A 224 -4.27 11.34 15.92
N GLY A 225 -4.38 12.39 15.10
CA GLY A 225 -3.61 13.62 15.28
C GLY A 225 -2.15 13.54 14.84
N ALA A 226 -1.71 12.36 14.34
CA ALA A 226 -0.40 12.14 13.75
C ALA A 226 -0.49 11.53 12.35
N SER A 227 -1.59 11.77 11.65
CA SER A 227 -1.83 11.37 10.27
C SER A 227 -2.20 12.58 9.43
N VAL A 228 -1.90 12.54 8.13
CA VAL A 228 -2.07 13.71 7.24
C VAL A 228 -2.63 13.31 5.88
N HIS A 229 -3.56 14.10 5.35
CA HIS A 229 -3.97 14.12 3.96
C HIS A 229 -3.16 15.13 3.17
N GLY A 230 -2.82 14.82 1.92
CA GLY A 230 -2.19 15.74 0.98
C GLY A 230 -2.80 15.63 -0.42
N GLY A 231 -3.10 16.79 -1.03
CA GLY A 231 -3.64 16.86 -2.39
C GLY A 231 -5.15 16.98 -2.50
N LEU A 232 -5.85 17.19 -1.37
CA LEU A 232 -7.31 17.27 -1.30
C LEU A 232 -7.88 18.36 -2.19
N ARG A 233 -8.92 18.05 -2.97
CA ARG A 233 -9.62 19.02 -3.83
C ARG A 233 -11.02 18.60 -4.24
N THR A 234 -11.49 17.44 -3.78
CA THR A 234 -12.84 16.95 -4.07
C THR A 234 -13.90 17.86 -3.46
N LYS A 235 -15.09 17.82 -4.04
CA LYS A 235 -16.26 18.52 -3.50
C LYS A 235 -16.90 17.68 -2.42
N LEU A 236 -17.20 18.31 -1.29
CA LEU A 236 -17.77 17.68 -0.13
C LEU A 236 -19.30 17.82 -0.10
N PHE A 237 -19.97 16.99 0.68
CA PHE A 237 -21.41 17.17 0.98
C PHE A 237 -21.65 18.43 1.80
N GLY A 238 -20.68 18.82 2.65
CA GLY A 238 -20.72 20.03 3.45
C GLY A 238 -19.56 20.13 4.44
N PRO A 239 -19.55 21.22 5.26
CA PRO A 239 -18.49 21.43 6.27
C PRO A 239 -18.39 20.33 7.31
N LYS A 240 -19.45 19.55 7.50
CA LYS A 240 -19.48 18.41 8.44
C LYS A 240 -18.48 17.31 8.06
N ASP A 241 -18.19 17.13 6.78
CA ASP A 241 -17.22 16.14 6.32
C ASP A 241 -15.83 16.44 6.88
N TYR A 242 -15.43 17.72 6.88
CA TYR A 242 -14.19 18.16 7.50
C TYR A 242 -14.19 18.01 9.02
N GLU A 243 -15.34 18.20 9.69
CA GLU A 243 -15.41 17.99 11.14
C GLU A 243 -15.25 16.52 11.51
N ILE A 244 -15.82 15.62 10.73
CA ILE A 244 -15.66 14.17 10.91
C ILE A 244 -14.22 13.78 10.68
N ASP A 245 -13.63 14.21 9.57
CA ASP A 245 -12.25 13.94 9.21
C ASP A 245 -11.27 14.33 10.33
N GLU A 246 -11.33 15.58 10.78
CA GLU A 246 -10.39 16.10 11.77
C GLU A 246 -10.67 15.60 13.19
N LYS A 247 -11.94 15.66 13.65
CA LYS A 247 -12.29 15.42 15.06
C LYS A 247 -12.58 13.96 15.38
N VAL A 248 -13.09 13.20 14.40
CA VAL A 248 -13.49 11.81 14.60
C VAL A 248 -12.43 10.85 14.07
N VAL A 249 -12.00 11.02 12.82
CA VAL A 249 -10.99 10.17 12.19
C VAL A 249 -9.59 10.57 12.63
N GLY A 250 -9.28 11.88 12.65
CA GLY A 250 -8.09 12.42 13.27
C GLY A 250 -6.95 12.70 12.30
N PHE A 251 -7.26 13.11 11.06
CA PHE A 251 -6.26 13.57 10.10
C PHE A 251 -6.05 15.09 10.15
N HIS A 252 -4.84 15.50 9.81
CA HIS A 252 -4.53 16.86 9.39
C HIS A 252 -4.66 16.98 7.88
N ARG A 253 -5.07 18.11 7.35
CA ARG A 253 -5.34 18.31 5.93
C ARG A 253 -4.34 19.22 5.28
N ILE A 254 -3.98 18.90 4.03
CA ILE A 254 -3.25 19.74 3.10
C ILE A 254 -4.02 19.73 1.78
N GLU A 255 -4.62 20.84 1.42
CA GLU A 255 -5.35 21.01 0.17
C GLU A 255 -4.38 21.06 -1.02
N ALA A 256 -4.82 20.62 -2.20
CA ALA A 256 -3.97 20.60 -3.39
C ALA A 256 -3.40 21.99 -3.75
N HIS A 257 -4.22 23.06 -3.61
CA HIS A 257 -3.84 24.43 -3.97
C HIS A 257 -2.83 25.05 -2.99
N GLU A 258 -2.67 24.52 -1.77
CA GLU A 258 -1.69 25.06 -0.82
C GLU A 258 -0.24 24.97 -1.32
N ILE A 259 0.00 24.14 -2.36
CA ILE A 259 1.30 24.09 -3.02
C ILE A 259 1.70 25.46 -3.63
N ASP A 260 0.72 26.26 -4.08
CA ASP A 260 0.95 27.59 -4.63
C ASP A 260 1.24 28.63 -3.53
N GLU A 261 0.83 28.36 -2.29
CA GLU A 261 0.97 29.27 -1.15
C GLU A 261 2.27 29.02 -0.37
N ILE A 262 2.56 27.75 -0.02
CA ILE A 262 3.69 27.39 0.84
C ILE A 262 4.76 26.56 0.11
N GLY A 263 4.53 26.23 -1.14
CA GLY A 263 5.41 25.38 -1.96
C GLY A 263 5.50 23.94 -1.43
N MET A 264 6.09 23.07 -2.22
CA MET A 264 6.27 21.66 -1.84
C MET A 264 7.10 21.49 -0.55
N GLU A 265 8.09 22.36 -0.31
CA GLU A 265 8.90 22.33 0.92
C GLU A 265 8.07 22.63 2.17
N GLY A 266 7.11 23.57 2.08
CA GLY A 266 6.19 23.87 3.18
C GLY A 266 5.25 22.70 3.46
N ILE A 267 4.77 22.04 2.41
CA ILE A 267 3.93 20.84 2.51
C ILE A 267 4.71 19.70 3.18
N ILE A 268 5.92 19.40 2.71
CA ILE A 268 6.80 18.37 3.29
C ILE A 268 7.04 18.66 4.78
N LYS A 269 7.42 19.90 5.10
CA LYS A 269 7.66 20.30 6.49
C LYS A 269 6.45 20.05 7.37
N ARG A 270 5.24 20.48 6.94
CA ARG A 270 4.00 20.28 7.69
C ARG A 270 3.71 18.80 7.90
N THR A 271 3.92 17.96 6.87
CA THR A 271 3.79 16.50 6.99
C THR A 271 4.72 15.94 8.06
N LEU A 272 6.00 16.29 7.99
CA LEU A 272 7.01 15.79 8.95
C LEU A 272 6.71 16.24 10.38
N ASP A 273 6.26 17.49 10.56
CA ASP A 273 5.86 18.02 11.87
C ASP A 273 4.66 17.26 12.47
N VAL A 274 3.72 16.78 11.63
CA VAL A 274 2.54 16.02 12.05
C VAL A 274 2.87 14.57 12.39
N VAL A 275 3.57 13.87 11.51
CA VAL A 275 3.79 12.42 11.69
C VAL A 275 4.91 12.11 12.68
N GLY A 276 5.89 13.02 12.85
CA GLY A 276 7.00 12.84 13.78
C GLY A 276 7.80 11.55 13.53
N ASP A 277 8.22 10.89 14.62
CA ASP A 277 9.03 9.66 14.58
C ASP A 277 8.19 8.37 14.62
N ASN A 278 6.89 8.46 14.38
CA ASN A 278 6.00 7.31 14.40
C ASN A 278 6.30 6.33 13.25
N PRO A 279 5.91 5.04 13.36
CA PRO A 279 5.79 4.16 12.21
C PRO A 279 4.77 4.74 11.22
N VAL A 280 5.16 4.87 9.94
CA VAL A 280 4.36 5.54 8.91
C VAL A 280 3.97 4.57 7.80
N TYR A 281 2.70 4.58 7.44
CA TYR A 281 2.18 3.99 6.22
C TYR A 281 1.93 5.09 5.18
N LEU A 282 2.52 4.94 3.99
CA LEU A 282 2.33 5.88 2.88
C LEU A 282 1.31 5.30 1.90
N SER A 283 0.16 5.91 1.80
CA SER A 283 -0.90 5.53 0.86
C SER A 283 -1.03 6.58 -0.24
N ILE A 284 -0.91 6.15 -1.48
CA ILE A 284 -0.97 7.03 -2.65
C ILE A 284 -2.13 6.59 -3.55
N ASP A 285 -3.23 7.35 -3.53
CA ASP A 285 -4.18 7.31 -4.61
C ASP A 285 -3.58 8.00 -5.84
N ILE A 286 -3.62 7.33 -6.98
CA ILE A 286 -3.04 7.91 -8.21
C ILE A 286 -3.76 9.16 -8.65
N ASP A 287 -5.00 9.38 -8.20
CA ASP A 287 -5.80 10.55 -8.53
C ASP A 287 -5.37 11.83 -7.77
N VAL A 288 -4.42 11.73 -6.82
CA VAL A 288 -3.71 12.90 -6.30
C VAL A 288 -3.05 13.69 -7.44
N LEU A 289 -2.64 12.99 -8.48
CA LEU A 289 -2.14 13.61 -9.71
C LEU A 289 -3.28 14.20 -10.53
N ASP A 290 -2.95 15.24 -11.28
CA ASP A 290 -3.91 15.83 -12.23
C ASP A 290 -4.28 14.83 -13.33
N PRO A 291 -5.57 14.75 -13.73
CA PRO A 291 -6.02 13.83 -14.80
C PRO A 291 -5.37 14.05 -16.16
N SER A 292 -4.73 15.19 -16.39
CA SER A 292 -3.92 15.42 -17.60
C SER A 292 -2.64 14.60 -17.62
N ILE A 293 -2.21 14.10 -16.45
CA ILE A 293 -1.00 13.28 -16.25
C ILE A 293 -1.39 11.83 -15.99
N ALA A 294 -2.35 11.61 -15.08
CA ALA A 294 -2.83 10.30 -14.67
C ALA A 294 -4.34 10.12 -14.94
N PRO A 295 -4.75 9.99 -16.21
CA PRO A 295 -6.18 9.88 -16.55
C PRO A 295 -6.81 8.55 -16.14
N ALA A 296 -6.01 7.51 -15.91
CA ALA A 296 -6.50 6.16 -15.65
C ALA A 296 -6.76 5.91 -14.17
N THR A 297 -7.82 6.52 -13.68
CA THR A 297 -8.35 6.33 -12.33
C THR A 297 -9.87 6.28 -12.32
N GLY A 298 -10.44 5.80 -11.23
CA GLY A 298 -11.89 5.66 -11.05
C GLY A 298 -12.60 6.99 -10.88
N THR A 299 -12.07 7.89 -10.08
CA THR A 299 -12.69 9.14 -9.61
C THR A 299 -11.78 10.35 -9.85
N PRO A 300 -11.50 10.72 -11.12
CA PRO A 300 -10.56 11.80 -11.43
C PRO A 300 -11.09 13.17 -11.01
N GLU A 301 -10.25 13.97 -10.34
CA GLU A 301 -10.51 15.36 -9.97
C GLU A 301 -9.46 16.29 -10.62
N SER A 302 -9.90 17.40 -11.22
CA SER A 302 -9.02 18.36 -11.87
C SER A 302 -8.28 19.25 -10.87
N GLY A 303 -7.08 19.74 -11.24
CA GLY A 303 -6.29 20.64 -10.39
C GLY A 303 -5.36 19.90 -9.43
N GLY A 304 -4.93 18.69 -9.80
CA GLY A 304 -4.03 17.85 -9.01
C GLY A 304 -2.57 18.22 -9.12
N TRP A 305 -1.75 17.56 -8.32
CA TRP A 305 -0.31 17.72 -8.38
C TRP A 305 0.28 17.09 -9.67
N THR A 306 1.45 17.54 -10.04
CA THR A 306 2.24 16.90 -11.10
C THR A 306 3.03 15.72 -10.53
N THR A 307 3.41 14.77 -11.39
CA THR A 307 4.31 13.66 -11.00
C THR A 307 5.62 14.17 -10.42
N ARG A 308 6.16 15.28 -10.97
CA ARG A 308 7.40 15.90 -10.47
C ARG A 308 7.25 16.41 -9.03
N GLU A 309 6.13 17.03 -8.71
CA GLU A 309 5.83 17.51 -7.35
C GLU A 309 5.66 16.35 -6.39
N LEU A 310 4.92 15.33 -6.77
CA LEU A 310 4.73 14.13 -5.95
C LEU A 310 6.07 13.39 -5.70
N LYS A 311 6.91 13.23 -6.71
CA LYS A 311 8.27 12.65 -6.54
C LYS A 311 9.12 13.50 -5.60
N ARG A 312 9.00 14.84 -5.67
CA ARG A 312 9.66 15.76 -4.73
C ARG A 312 9.16 15.55 -3.30
N TYR A 313 7.85 15.38 -3.14
CA TYR A 313 7.24 15.09 -1.85
C TYR A 313 7.79 13.78 -1.27
N ILE A 314 7.74 12.67 -2.02
CA ILE A 314 8.28 11.36 -1.58
C ILE A 314 9.76 11.50 -1.17
N LYS A 315 10.56 12.26 -1.93
CA LYS A 315 11.96 12.52 -1.57
C LYS A 315 12.09 13.22 -0.21
N GLY A 316 11.16 14.11 0.11
CA GLY A 316 11.10 14.77 1.43
C GLY A 316 10.84 13.83 2.61
N LEU A 317 10.27 12.66 2.34
CA LEU A 317 9.96 11.64 3.36
C LEU A 317 11.13 10.68 3.67
N GLU A 318 12.30 10.89 3.07
CA GLU A 318 13.48 10.00 3.15
C GLU A 318 13.84 9.54 4.57
N LYS A 319 13.57 10.37 5.59
CA LYS A 319 13.92 10.09 6.99
C LYS A 319 12.83 9.38 7.79
N LEU A 320 11.64 9.22 7.24
CA LEU A 320 10.52 8.60 7.95
C LEU A 320 10.67 7.08 8.01
N ASN A 321 10.22 6.50 9.12
CA ASN A 321 10.13 5.04 9.27
C ASN A 321 8.92 4.51 8.49
N LEU A 322 9.06 4.37 7.16
CA LEU A 322 8.02 3.80 6.31
C LEU A 322 7.91 2.30 6.56
N VAL A 323 6.85 1.87 7.22
CA VAL A 323 6.59 0.46 7.55
C VAL A 323 5.84 -0.29 6.44
N GLY A 324 5.28 0.44 5.49
CA GLY A 324 4.61 -0.07 4.29
C GLY A 324 4.15 1.08 3.42
N ALA A 325 3.76 0.77 2.20
CA ALA A 325 3.20 1.74 1.27
C ALA A 325 2.26 1.06 0.26
N ASP A 326 1.46 1.86 -0.42
CA ASP A 326 0.70 1.44 -1.58
C ASP A 326 0.67 2.50 -2.68
N VAL A 327 0.28 2.06 -3.87
CA VAL A 327 -0.24 2.90 -4.94
C VAL A 327 -1.54 2.25 -5.41
N VAL A 328 -2.66 2.96 -5.28
CA VAL A 328 -4.02 2.47 -5.50
C VAL A 328 -4.76 3.25 -6.60
N GLU A 329 -5.95 2.79 -6.94
CA GLU A 329 -6.88 3.39 -7.91
C GLU A 329 -6.33 3.52 -9.34
N VAL A 330 -5.19 2.89 -9.64
CA VAL A 330 -4.73 2.76 -11.03
C VAL A 330 -5.70 1.86 -11.80
N SER A 331 -6.37 2.41 -12.79
CA SER A 331 -7.43 1.74 -13.54
C SER A 331 -7.04 1.60 -15.03
N PRO A 332 -6.26 0.57 -15.41
CA PRO A 332 -5.71 0.41 -16.76
C PRO A 332 -6.72 0.48 -17.91
N PRO A 333 -8.02 0.09 -17.75
CA PRO A 333 -9.00 0.26 -18.82
C PRO A 333 -9.18 1.70 -19.31
N TYR A 334 -8.80 2.69 -18.51
CA TYR A 334 -8.88 4.11 -18.86
C TYR A 334 -7.52 4.71 -19.21
N ASP A 335 -6.45 3.91 -19.21
CA ASP A 335 -5.12 4.40 -19.54
C ASP A 335 -4.98 4.67 -21.04
N SER A 336 -4.06 5.55 -21.38
CA SER A 336 -3.72 5.81 -22.76
C SER A 336 -3.01 4.58 -23.38
N ALA A 337 -2.93 4.53 -24.71
CA ALA A 337 -2.14 3.51 -25.39
C ALA A 337 -0.64 3.54 -24.99
N ALA A 338 -0.19 4.62 -24.36
CA ALA A 338 1.17 4.80 -23.85
C ALA A 338 1.31 4.37 -22.38
N GLU A 339 0.24 3.87 -21.75
CA GLU A 339 0.22 3.41 -20.35
C GLU A 339 0.74 4.46 -19.36
N THR A 340 0.40 5.74 -19.61
CA THR A 340 1.00 6.90 -18.92
C THR A 340 0.77 6.84 -17.40
N THR A 341 -0.43 6.47 -16.96
CA THR A 341 -0.75 6.36 -15.54
C THR A 341 -0.04 5.18 -14.90
N SER A 342 -0.02 4.03 -15.58
CA SER A 342 0.68 2.83 -15.10
C SER A 342 2.19 3.06 -14.95
N VAL A 343 2.80 3.79 -15.90
CA VAL A 343 4.22 4.21 -15.84
C VAL A 343 4.45 5.18 -14.68
N ALA A 344 3.56 6.18 -14.50
CA ALA A 344 3.69 7.11 -13.38
C ALA A 344 3.62 6.39 -12.02
N ALA A 345 2.67 5.46 -11.86
CA ALA A 345 2.54 4.66 -10.64
C ALA A 345 3.81 3.81 -10.38
N ALA A 346 4.34 3.17 -11.40
CA ALA A 346 5.58 2.39 -11.29
C ALA A 346 6.77 3.26 -10.87
N ASP A 347 6.91 4.46 -11.45
CA ASP A 347 7.95 5.43 -11.10
C ASP A 347 7.87 5.90 -9.64
N LEU A 348 6.66 6.10 -9.11
CA LEU A 348 6.45 6.44 -7.70
C LEU A 348 6.90 5.30 -6.77
N ILE A 349 6.62 4.05 -7.15
CA ILE A 349 7.06 2.87 -6.39
C ILE A 349 8.59 2.77 -6.37
N ILE A 350 9.28 3.08 -7.47
CA ILE A 350 10.75 3.15 -7.49
C ILE A 350 11.28 4.19 -6.49
N ASP A 351 10.63 5.35 -6.39
CA ASP A 351 11.01 6.38 -5.41
C ASP A 351 10.72 5.93 -3.96
N ILE A 352 9.60 5.22 -3.72
CA ILE A 352 9.30 4.63 -2.41
C ILE A 352 10.35 3.56 -2.03
N LEU A 353 10.73 2.69 -2.98
CA LEU A 353 11.80 1.71 -2.78
C LEU A 353 13.12 2.39 -2.42
N ALA A 354 13.46 3.49 -3.12
CA ALA A 354 14.66 4.26 -2.82
C ALA A 354 14.61 4.89 -1.41
N ALA A 355 13.44 5.42 -0.99
CA ALA A 355 13.24 5.95 0.35
C ALA A 355 13.46 4.86 1.42
N MET A 356 12.81 3.70 1.27
CA MET A 356 12.95 2.58 2.20
C MET A 356 14.38 2.04 2.26
N ALA A 357 15.04 1.91 1.10
CA ALA A 357 16.41 1.41 1.01
C ALA A 357 17.43 2.34 1.69
N LYS A 358 17.23 3.65 1.60
CA LYS A 358 18.11 4.64 2.25
C LYS A 358 17.87 4.76 3.75
N ASN A 359 16.64 4.64 4.20
CA ASN A 359 16.29 4.78 5.62
C ASN A 359 16.69 3.57 6.47
N ARG A 360 17.36 2.59 5.88
CA ARG A 360 17.98 1.49 6.61
C ARG A 360 18.95 1.97 7.70
N ASP A 361 19.63 3.11 7.48
CA ASP A 361 20.56 3.72 8.41
C ASP A 361 19.88 4.58 9.50
N GLY A 362 18.59 4.85 9.39
CA GLY A 362 17.81 5.69 10.31
C GLY A 362 17.30 4.97 11.56
N LEU A 363 17.42 3.64 11.63
CA LEU A 363 17.15 2.92 12.88
C LEU A 363 18.21 3.27 13.94
N PRO A 364 17.85 3.41 15.23
CA PRO A 364 18.82 3.66 16.28
C PRO A 364 19.90 2.57 16.21
N LYS A 365 21.14 2.98 15.87
CA LYS A 365 22.29 2.06 15.87
C LYS A 365 22.35 1.44 17.25
N LYS A 366 22.27 0.11 17.33
CA LYS A 366 22.60 -0.59 18.56
C LYS A 366 24.03 -0.17 18.93
N ASP A 367 24.18 0.42 20.12
CA ASP A 367 25.48 0.87 20.66
C ASP A 367 26.56 -0.17 20.38
N GLY A 368 27.49 0.12 19.48
CA GLY A 368 28.63 -0.77 19.22
C GLY A 368 29.37 -0.60 17.89
N GLU A 369 28.81 0.12 16.89
CA GLU A 369 29.54 0.34 15.65
C GLU A 369 30.18 1.74 15.61
N ALA A 370 31.52 1.76 15.74
CA ALA A 370 32.33 2.95 15.64
C ALA A 370 32.20 3.59 14.24
N LYS A 371 32.10 4.92 14.25
CA LYS A 371 32.21 5.73 13.01
C LYS A 371 33.63 5.52 12.46
N ASP A 372 33.77 4.89 11.30
CA ASP A 372 34.92 5.12 10.43
C ASP A 372 34.63 6.39 9.65
N GLU A 373 35.23 7.48 10.09
CA GLU A 373 35.35 8.73 9.31
C GLU A 373 36.43 8.52 8.25
N LEU A 374 36.02 8.66 6.98
CA LEU A 374 36.91 9.03 5.88
C LEU A 374 36.26 10.12 5.05
#